data_06f8dca003d7eec44c40ac77ffefc282
#
_entry.id   06f8dca003d7eec44c40ac77ffefc282
#
_cell.length_a   1.000
_cell.length_b   1.000
_cell.length_c   1.000
_cell.angle_alpha   90.00
_cell.angle_beta   90.00
_cell.angle_gamma   90.00
#
_symmetry.space_group_name_H-M   'P 1'
#
loop_
_entity.id
_entity.type
_entity.pdbx_description
1 polymer ?
#
loop_
_entity_poly.entity_id
_entity_poly.type
_entity_poly.pdbx_seq_one_letter_code
_entity_poly.pdbx_strand_id
1 'polypeptide(L)'
;MIDNKTKFDPVPFWAKLPHPMRFHEATSVATDSEDNVYVYNRGLFPLIIFDKNGNYLSHWGEGEFDRPHGIRVDDNDDLFLIDDIGHIVQKRSKEGEIIFTIGERGKAAEWQGGDYFNRPTDVAIDRETSDIFVSDGYGNSRIHKFDSAGKHILSWGKPGSEEGEFSLPHNISIFDKDKIALCDRENFRVQIFDFDGNYLDQWHFHRPIAIYSDQYSKEIYVAEAGAPEVQAGVPNLGLRVAIVNEKGEMISSFGKGTLGEQPDQLIGPHGIAVDN
;
A
#
# COMPACT_ATOMS: atom_id res chain seq x y z
N MET A 1 18.16 -21.80 -10.19
CA MET A 1 17.51 -21.15 -11.35
C MET A 1 16.05 -21.03 -10.96
N ILE A 2 15.55 -19.79 -10.79
CA ILE A 2 14.14 -19.52 -10.52
C ILE A 2 13.43 -19.76 -11.84
N ASP A 3 12.54 -20.75 -11.88
CA ASP A 3 11.70 -21.03 -13.04
C ASP A 3 10.65 -19.90 -13.12
N ASN A 4 10.79 -19.02 -14.10
CA ASN A 4 9.94 -17.83 -14.28
C ASN A 4 8.53 -18.27 -14.73
N LYS A 5 7.70 -18.73 -13.81
CA LYS A 5 6.35 -19.23 -14.12
C LYS A 5 5.37 -18.13 -14.51
N THR A 6 5.51 -16.95 -13.94
CA THR A 6 4.65 -15.80 -14.25
C THR A 6 5.45 -14.79 -15.04
N LYS A 7 5.06 -14.56 -16.28
CA LYS A 7 5.70 -13.56 -17.14
C LYS A 7 4.79 -12.34 -17.24
N PHE A 8 5.28 -11.19 -16.80
CA PHE A 8 4.60 -9.91 -16.94
C PHE A 8 5.21 -9.14 -18.11
N ASP A 9 4.35 -8.63 -18.99
CA ASP A 9 4.75 -7.76 -20.07
C ASP A 9 4.27 -6.33 -19.75
N PRO A 10 5.15 -5.33 -19.78
CA PRO A 10 4.74 -3.94 -19.52
C PRO A 10 3.82 -3.43 -20.64
N VAL A 11 2.79 -2.67 -20.27
CA VAL A 11 1.88 -2.01 -21.22
C VAL A 11 2.21 -0.51 -21.24
N PRO A 12 3.07 -0.04 -22.16
CA PRO A 12 3.44 1.36 -22.26
C PRO A 12 2.23 2.25 -22.53
N PHE A 13 2.18 3.42 -21.89
CA PHE A 13 1.11 4.41 -22.11
C PHE A 13 -0.31 3.88 -21.84
N TRP A 14 -0.43 2.93 -20.90
CA TRP A 14 -1.71 2.34 -20.57
C TRP A 14 -2.73 3.39 -20.13
N ALA A 15 -2.36 4.33 -19.22
CA ALA A 15 -3.25 5.38 -18.74
C ALA A 15 -3.43 6.49 -19.78
N LYS A 16 -4.64 6.63 -20.33
CA LYS A 16 -5.02 7.59 -21.37
C LYS A 16 -5.65 8.83 -20.74
N LEU A 17 -4.81 9.70 -20.16
CA LEU A 17 -5.27 10.93 -19.53
C LEU A 17 -5.73 11.97 -20.54
N PRO A 18 -6.91 12.61 -20.37
CA PRO A 18 -7.32 13.73 -21.18
C PRO A 18 -6.48 14.98 -20.86
N HIS A 19 -6.11 15.75 -21.89
CA HIS A 19 -5.43 17.04 -21.68
C HIS A 19 -6.35 18.04 -20.94
N PRO A 20 -5.85 18.78 -19.92
CA PRO A 20 -4.46 18.93 -19.48
C PRO A 20 -4.08 18.04 -18.27
N MET A 21 -4.84 16.98 -17.97
CA MET A 21 -4.58 16.11 -16.82
C MET A 21 -3.22 15.41 -16.95
N ARG A 22 -2.58 15.22 -15.79
CA ARG A 22 -1.33 14.47 -15.68
C ARG A 22 -1.20 13.90 -14.28
N PHE A 23 -0.48 12.81 -14.14
CA PHE A 23 0.02 12.38 -12.84
C PHE A 23 1.08 13.36 -12.34
N HIS A 24 1.09 13.59 -11.04
CA HIS A 24 2.17 14.31 -10.36
C HIS A 24 3.04 13.33 -9.61
N GLU A 25 2.51 12.75 -8.55
CA GLU A 25 3.08 11.62 -7.81
C GLU A 25 1.95 10.60 -7.60
N ALA A 26 1.84 9.58 -8.45
CA ALA A 26 0.94 8.46 -8.21
C ALA A 26 1.47 7.64 -7.03
N THR A 27 0.78 7.71 -5.89
CA THR A 27 1.25 7.12 -4.64
C THR A 27 0.70 5.74 -4.39
N SER A 28 -0.52 5.48 -4.83
CA SER A 28 -1.15 4.18 -4.66
C SER A 28 -2.17 3.90 -5.75
N VAL A 29 -2.51 2.64 -5.89
CA VAL A 29 -3.45 2.12 -6.88
C VAL A 29 -4.31 1.05 -6.22
N ALA A 30 -5.58 0.97 -6.62
CA ALA A 30 -6.49 -0.10 -6.24
C ALA A 30 -7.43 -0.44 -7.41
N THR A 31 -8.04 -1.61 -7.38
CA THR A 31 -9.02 -2.06 -8.37
C THR A 31 -10.34 -2.40 -7.68
N ASP A 32 -11.46 -2.16 -8.36
CA ASP A 32 -12.79 -2.57 -7.90
C ASP A 32 -13.22 -3.92 -8.52
N SER A 33 -14.43 -4.37 -8.20
CA SER A 33 -14.98 -5.63 -8.69
C SER A 33 -15.25 -5.66 -10.20
N GLU A 34 -15.23 -4.51 -10.87
CA GLU A 34 -15.39 -4.36 -12.33
C GLU A 34 -14.06 -4.15 -13.07
N ASP A 35 -12.92 -4.33 -12.36
CA ASP A 35 -11.56 -4.04 -12.83
C ASP A 35 -11.34 -2.56 -13.20
N ASN A 36 -12.11 -1.62 -12.64
CA ASN A 36 -11.76 -0.22 -12.75
C ASN A 36 -10.56 0.08 -11.85
N VAL A 37 -9.67 0.92 -12.35
CA VAL A 37 -8.39 1.23 -11.69
C VAL A 37 -8.43 2.63 -11.10
N TYR A 38 -8.28 2.71 -9.80
CA TYR A 38 -8.24 3.95 -9.02
C TYR A 38 -6.79 4.30 -8.75
N VAL A 39 -6.35 5.45 -9.27
CA VAL A 39 -4.99 5.96 -9.03
C VAL A 39 -5.05 7.13 -8.07
N TYR A 40 -4.46 6.98 -6.89
CA TYR A 40 -4.36 8.03 -5.88
C TYR A 40 -3.08 8.82 -6.12
N ASN A 41 -3.20 10.14 -6.29
CA ASN A 41 -2.19 11.00 -6.89
C ASN A 41 -2.06 12.32 -6.13
N ARG A 42 -0.85 12.74 -5.87
CA ARG A 42 -0.53 14.04 -5.25
C ARG A 42 -0.50 15.13 -6.31
N GLY A 43 -1.64 15.70 -6.64
CA GLY A 43 -1.75 16.73 -7.65
C GLY A 43 -3.13 17.39 -7.65
N LEU A 44 -3.43 18.13 -8.70
CA LEU A 44 -4.73 18.81 -8.85
C LEU A 44 -5.90 17.83 -8.93
N PHE A 45 -5.66 16.59 -9.36
CA PHE A 45 -6.64 15.52 -9.50
C PHE A 45 -6.25 14.36 -8.57
N PRO A 46 -6.67 14.40 -7.30
CA PRO A 46 -6.18 13.44 -6.31
C PRO A 46 -6.59 12.00 -6.56
N LEU A 47 -7.80 11.76 -7.03
CA LEU A 47 -8.23 10.43 -7.44
C LEU A 47 -8.64 10.43 -8.90
N ILE A 48 -7.99 9.58 -9.69
CA ILE A 48 -8.26 9.42 -11.11
C ILE A 48 -8.66 7.97 -11.36
N ILE A 49 -9.74 7.77 -12.11
CA ILE A 49 -10.36 6.47 -12.33
C ILE A 49 -10.30 6.12 -13.81
N PHE A 50 -9.84 4.89 -14.10
CA PHE A 50 -9.74 4.32 -15.43
C PHE A 50 -10.53 3.02 -15.51
N ASP A 51 -10.94 2.65 -16.73
CA ASP A 51 -11.35 1.26 -16.99
C ASP A 51 -10.12 0.34 -17.08
N LYS A 52 -10.33 -0.97 -17.14
CA LYS A 52 -9.26 -1.97 -17.29
C LYS A 52 -8.38 -1.82 -18.53
N ASN A 53 -8.80 -1.07 -19.53
CA ASN A 53 -8.03 -0.78 -20.73
C ASN A 53 -7.27 0.55 -20.65
N GLY A 54 -7.29 1.22 -19.49
CA GLY A 54 -6.66 2.51 -19.26
C GLY A 54 -7.40 3.71 -19.85
N ASN A 55 -8.65 3.55 -20.26
CA ASN A 55 -9.46 4.70 -20.69
C ASN A 55 -9.91 5.46 -19.44
N TYR A 56 -9.73 6.79 -19.46
CA TYR A 56 -10.20 7.67 -18.40
C TYR A 56 -11.73 7.59 -18.25
N LEU A 57 -12.19 7.40 -17.01
CA LEU A 57 -13.62 7.39 -16.67
C LEU A 57 -14.02 8.68 -15.97
N SER A 58 -13.37 9.00 -14.86
CA SER A 58 -13.70 10.15 -14.01
C SER A 58 -12.56 10.52 -13.07
N HIS A 59 -12.74 11.58 -12.33
CA HIS A 59 -11.88 11.99 -11.21
C HIS A 59 -12.70 12.76 -10.18
N TRP A 60 -12.20 12.84 -8.95
CA TRP A 60 -12.75 13.66 -7.89
C TRP A 60 -11.73 13.90 -6.77
N GLY A 61 -12.09 14.71 -5.76
CA GLY A 61 -11.33 14.97 -4.56
C GLY A 61 -10.45 16.23 -4.60
N GLU A 62 -10.66 17.12 -5.58
CA GLU A 62 -9.91 18.38 -5.70
C GLU A 62 -10.05 19.26 -4.45
N GLY A 63 -8.92 19.52 -3.78
CA GLY A 63 -8.87 20.31 -2.55
C GLY A 63 -9.33 19.59 -1.29
N GLU A 64 -9.67 18.29 -1.39
CA GLU A 64 -10.16 17.52 -0.24
C GLU A 64 -9.06 16.80 0.55
N PHE A 65 -7.86 16.65 -0.01
CA PHE A 65 -6.75 15.94 0.59
C PHE A 65 -5.53 16.85 0.76
N ASP A 66 -4.83 16.70 1.89
CA ASP A 66 -3.60 17.43 2.17
C ASP A 66 -2.39 16.70 1.53
N ARG A 67 -2.32 15.37 1.66
CA ARG A 67 -1.30 14.55 1.02
C ARG A 67 -1.77 13.11 0.81
N PRO A 68 -2.34 12.80 -0.36
CA PRO A 68 -2.69 11.44 -0.75
C PRO A 68 -1.57 10.43 -0.52
N HIS A 69 -1.89 9.26 0.07
CA HIS A 69 -0.89 8.23 0.31
C HIS A 69 -1.34 6.83 -0.11
N GLY A 70 -2.18 6.16 0.66
CA GLY A 70 -2.67 4.82 0.39
C GLY A 70 -4.12 4.80 -0.09
N ILE A 71 -4.47 3.84 -0.92
CA ILE A 71 -5.84 3.52 -1.30
C ILE A 71 -6.05 2.01 -1.28
N ARG A 72 -7.20 1.57 -0.75
CA ARG A 72 -7.71 0.20 -0.86
C ARG A 72 -9.20 0.23 -1.21
N VAL A 73 -9.68 -0.85 -1.81
CA VAL A 73 -11.09 -1.09 -2.12
C VAL A 73 -11.54 -2.29 -1.32
N ASP A 74 -12.70 -2.22 -0.67
CA ASP A 74 -13.31 -3.34 0.02
C ASP A 74 -14.27 -4.15 -0.88
N ASP A 75 -14.83 -5.22 -0.34
CA ASP A 75 -15.73 -6.11 -1.10
C ASP A 75 -17.10 -5.47 -1.47
N ASN A 76 -17.36 -4.23 -1.01
CA ASN A 76 -18.54 -3.45 -1.41
C ASN A 76 -18.20 -2.38 -2.46
N ASP A 77 -16.98 -2.38 -2.98
CA ASP A 77 -16.40 -1.33 -3.82
C ASP A 77 -16.28 0.04 -3.13
N ASP A 78 -16.33 0.07 -1.78
CA ASP A 78 -16.04 1.28 -1.02
C ASP A 78 -14.52 1.52 -0.93
N LEU A 79 -14.11 2.78 -1.00
CA LEU A 79 -12.70 3.20 -1.02
C LEU A 79 -12.23 3.58 0.37
N PHE A 80 -11.11 3.02 0.80
CA PHE A 80 -10.35 3.50 1.96
C PHE A 80 -9.21 4.36 1.47
N LEU A 81 -9.22 5.65 1.84
CA LEU A 81 -8.29 6.67 1.40
C LEU A 81 -7.49 7.19 2.57
N ILE A 82 -6.18 7.15 2.46
CA ILE A 82 -5.24 7.60 3.48
C ILE A 82 -4.69 8.97 3.09
N ASP A 83 -4.89 9.96 3.96
CA ASP A 83 -4.25 11.26 3.89
C ASP A 83 -3.22 11.36 5.00
N ASP A 84 -1.93 11.23 4.68
CA ASP A 84 -0.89 11.10 5.70
C ASP A 84 -0.67 12.40 6.48
N ILE A 85 -0.65 13.56 5.82
CA ILE A 85 -0.55 14.88 6.50
C ILE A 85 -1.89 15.30 7.08
N GLY A 86 -2.99 14.85 6.47
CA GLY A 86 -4.32 15.00 7.05
C GLY A 86 -4.52 14.19 8.35
N HIS A 87 -3.64 13.21 8.63
CA HIS A 87 -3.73 12.31 9.79
C HIS A 87 -5.05 11.54 9.87
N ILE A 88 -5.62 11.18 8.72
CA ILE A 88 -6.92 10.51 8.62
C ILE A 88 -6.90 9.32 7.68
N VAL A 89 -7.83 8.42 7.95
CA VAL A 89 -8.30 7.39 7.02
C VAL A 89 -9.78 7.62 6.77
N GLN A 90 -10.18 7.73 5.52
CA GLN A 90 -11.59 7.90 5.15
C GLN A 90 -12.10 6.67 4.40
N LYS A 91 -13.27 6.17 4.83
CA LYS A 91 -14.05 5.28 4.00
C LYS A 91 -15.04 6.11 3.17
N ARG A 92 -15.02 5.93 1.85
CA ARG A 92 -15.90 6.63 0.92
C ARG A 92 -16.54 5.67 -0.07
N SER A 93 -17.73 6.02 -0.56
CA SER A 93 -18.30 5.33 -1.72
C SER A 93 -17.44 5.57 -2.97
N LYS A 94 -17.61 4.78 -4.00
CA LYS A 94 -16.92 4.97 -5.29
C LYS A 94 -17.25 6.29 -5.98
N GLU A 95 -18.37 6.93 -5.63
CA GLU A 95 -18.76 8.26 -6.08
C GLU A 95 -18.14 9.39 -5.25
N GLY A 96 -17.41 9.06 -4.15
CA GLY A 96 -16.70 10.00 -3.31
C GLY A 96 -17.42 10.47 -2.05
N GLU A 97 -18.62 9.96 -1.76
CA GLU A 97 -19.34 10.30 -0.53
C GLU A 97 -18.67 9.73 0.71
N ILE A 98 -18.44 10.54 1.74
CA ILE A 98 -17.80 10.11 2.99
C ILE A 98 -18.79 9.23 3.76
N ILE A 99 -18.42 7.96 4.00
CA ILE A 99 -19.16 7.04 4.86
C ILE A 99 -18.77 7.28 6.32
N PHE A 100 -17.46 7.26 6.60
CA PHE A 100 -16.89 7.68 7.89
C PHE A 100 -15.43 8.15 7.75
N THR A 101 -14.93 8.77 8.81
CA THR A 101 -13.53 9.18 8.94
C THR A 101 -12.98 8.69 10.28
N ILE A 102 -11.79 8.09 10.26
CA ILE A 102 -10.99 7.79 11.44
C ILE A 102 -9.90 8.84 11.53
N GLY A 103 -9.72 9.43 12.72
CA GLY A 103 -8.85 10.58 12.93
C GLY A 103 -9.56 11.93 12.79
N GLU A 104 -8.82 13.00 13.01
CA GLU A 104 -9.29 14.38 12.88
C GLU A 104 -8.33 15.13 11.95
N ARG A 105 -8.85 15.64 10.83
CA ARG A 105 -8.03 16.28 9.80
C ARG A 105 -7.15 17.40 10.37
N GLY A 106 -5.85 17.32 10.07
CA GLY A 106 -4.85 18.28 10.51
C GLY A 106 -4.44 18.17 11.99
N LYS A 107 -4.87 17.10 12.67
CA LYS A 107 -4.54 16.87 14.08
C LYS A 107 -3.80 15.54 14.25
N ALA A 108 -2.48 15.64 14.38
CA ALA A 108 -1.66 14.48 14.69
C ALA A 108 -1.95 13.95 16.11
N ALA A 109 -2.00 12.63 16.26
CA ALA A 109 -1.94 12.01 17.58
C ALA A 109 -0.60 12.29 18.27
N GLU A 110 -0.58 12.19 19.59
CA GLU A 110 0.69 12.20 20.33
C GLU A 110 1.55 11.01 19.87
N TRP A 111 2.85 11.22 19.82
CA TRP A 111 3.80 10.18 19.47
C TRP A 111 3.65 8.95 20.38
N GLN A 112 3.51 7.78 19.80
CA GLN A 112 3.16 6.53 20.49
C GLN A 112 1.84 6.59 21.28
N GLY A 113 0.98 7.57 21.03
CA GLY A 113 -0.40 7.63 21.53
C GLY A 113 -1.28 6.57 20.85
N GLY A 114 -2.49 6.34 21.35
CA GLY A 114 -3.27 5.14 21.04
C GLY A 114 -4.42 5.28 20.08
N ASP A 115 -5.08 6.44 19.99
CA ASP A 115 -6.45 6.45 19.44
C ASP A 115 -6.55 6.95 18.00
N TYR A 116 -5.58 7.70 17.51
CA TYR A 116 -5.57 8.30 16.18
C TYR A 116 -4.17 8.20 15.56
N PHE A 117 -4.02 8.80 14.38
CA PHE A 117 -2.81 8.66 13.58
C PHE A 117 -1.85 9.82 13.74
N ASN A 118 -0.57 9.49 13.57
CA ASN A 118 0.45 10.48 13.29
C ASN A 118 1.10 10.13 11.93
N ARG A 119 0.45 10.55 10.86
CA ARG A 119 0.81 10.30 9.47
C ARG A 119 0.71 8.83 9.04
N PRO A 120 -0.54 8.30 8.96
CA PRO A 120 -0.81 6.93 8.52
C PRO A 120 -0.34 6.70 7.07
N THR A 121 0.01 5.47 6.76
CA THR A 121 0.62 5.13 5.47
C THR A 121 -0.25 4.22 4.60
N ASP A 122 -0.87 3.18 5.17
CA ASP A 122 -1.72 2.27 4.41
C ASP A 122 -2.77 1.58 5.30
N VAL A 123 -3.70 0.86 4.67
CA VAL A 123 -4.78 0.15 5.34
C VAL A 123 -4.95 -1.24 4.73
N ALA A 124 -5.32 -2.22 5.56
CA ALA A 124 -5.81 -3.52 5.13
C ALA A 124 -7.16 -3.79 5.80
N ILE A 125 -8.07 -4.42 5.08
CA ILE A 125 -9.43 -4.70 5.53
C ILE A 125 -9.62 -6.22 5.57
N ASP A 126 -10.06 -6.74 6.71
CA ASP A 126 -10.48 -8.13 6.82
C ASP A 126 -11.82 -8.35 6.12
N ARG A 127 -11.87 -9.31 5.23
CA ARG A 127 -13.09 -9.58 4.42
C ARG A 127 -14.20 -10.27 5.20
N GLU A 128 -13.86 -10.99 6.28
CA GLU A 128 -14.86 -11.72 7.07
C GLU A 128 -15.56 -10.81 8.08
N THR A 129 -14.79 -9.95 8.77
CA THR A 129 -15.31 -9.08 9.84
C THR A 129 -15.43 -7.63 9.46
N SER A 130 -14.77 -7.22 8.37
CA SER A 130 -14.54 -5.84 7.96
C SER A 130 -13.72 -5.04 8.99
N ASP A 131 -12.94 -5.71 9.84
CA ASP A 131 -11.96 -5.06 10.71
C ASP A 131 -10.89 -4.36 9.88
N ILE A 132 -10.44 -3.22 10.35
CA ILE A 132 -9.56 -2.30 9.64
C ILE A 132 -8.21 -2.26 10.35
N PHE A 133 -7.13 -2.54 9.63
CA PHE A 133 -5.76 -2.46 10.12
C PHE A 133 -5.04 -1.32 9.42
N VAL A 134 -4.48 -0.38 10.18
CA VAL A 134 -3.81 0.80 9.63
C VAL A 134 -2.36 0.83 10.08
N SER A 135 -1.44 0.93 9.12
CA SER A 135 -0.04 1.24 9.42
C SER A 135 0.13 2.76 9.62
N ASP A 136 0.68 3.15 10.76
CA ASP A 136 0.92 4.55 11.13
C ASP A 136 2.43 4.79 11.21
N GLY A 137 3.05 5.02 10.05
CA GLY A 137 4.49 4.85 9.88
C GLY A 137 5.32 6.12 9.78
N TYR A 138 4.80 7.23 9.22
CA TYR A 138 5.63 8.40 9.00
C TYR A 138 5.88 9.24 10.27
N GLY A 139 4.92 9.31 11.16
CA GLY A 139 5.04 10.02 12.44
C GLY A 139 5.02 9.10 13.64
N ASN A 140 4.71 7.84 13.44
CA ASN A 140 4.68 6.78 14.45
C ASN A 140 5.44 5.53 13.97
N SER A 141 5.44 4.49 14.79
CA SER A 141 5.93 3.14 14.45
C SER A 141 4.93 2.14 15.00
N ARG A 142 3.68 2.22 14.52
CA ARG A 142 2.55 1.45 15.06
C ARG A 142 1.67 0.86 13.96
N ILE A 143 0.93 -0.16 14.36
CA ILE A 143 -0.26 -0.64 13.64
C ILE A 143 -1.45 -0.43 14.58
N HIS A 144 -2.58 0.01 14.02
CA HIS A 144 -3.85 0.17 14.74
C HIS A 144 -4.89 -0.75 14.14
N LYS A 145 -5.67 -1.41 15.01
CA LYS A 145 -6.85 -2.18 14.62
C LYS A 145 -8.12 -1.44 15.04
N PHE A 146 -9.06 -1.34 14.10
CA PHE A 146 -10.40 -0.79 14.32
C PHE A 146 -11.46 -1.81 13.90
N ASP A 147 -12.65 -1.70 14.46
CA ASP A 147 -13.80 -2.46 13.95
C ASP A 147 -14.33 -1.87 12.62
N SER A 148 -15.31 -2.53 12.03
CA SER A 148 -15.93 -2.13 10.77
C SER A 148 -16.61 -0.75 10.78
N ALA A 149 -16.87 -0.20 11.97
CA ALA A 149 -17.41 1.15 12.16
C ALA A 149 -16.33 2.20 12.44
N GLY A 150 -15.04 1.83 12.42
CA GLY A 150 -13.93 2.71 12.70
C GLY A 150 -13.65 2.97 14.18
N LYS A 151 -14.20 2.15 15.09
CA LYS A 151 -13.92 2.24 16.52
C LYS A 151 -12.62 1.48 16.83
N HIS A 152 -11.70 2.15 17.51
CA HIS A 152 -10.40 1.59 17.91
C HIS A 152 -10.57 0.34 18.81
N ILE A 153 -9.82 -0.71 18.51
CA ILE A 153 -9.78 -1.97 19.25
C ILE A 153 -8.45 -2.11 20.00
N LEU A 154 -7.33 -2.10 19.26
CA LEU A 154 -6.00 -2.25 19.82
C LEU A 154 -4.92 -1.61 18.94
N SER A 155 -3.74 -1.41 19.49
CA SER A 155 -2.56 -0.95 18.76
C SER A 155 -1.32 -1.66 19.26
N TRP A 156 -0.37 -1.93 18.34
CA TRP A 156 0.91 -2.54 18.70
C TRP A 156 2.06 -1.91 17.90
N GLY A 157 3.28 -2.27 18.29
CA GLY A 157 4.50 -1.76 17.69
C GLY A 157 5.07 -0.52 18.40
N LYS A 158 6.37 -0.36 18.25
CA LYS A 158 7.17 0.77 18.74
C LYS A 158 8.41 0.92 17.85
N PRO A 159 9.12 2.06 17.91
CA PRO A 159 10.36 2.25 17.15
C PRO A 159 11.44 1.26 17.56
N GLY A 160 12.12 0.68 16.57
CA GLY A 160 13.24 -0.23 16.77
C GLY A 160 13.43 -1.23 15.64
N SER A 161 14.25 -2.26 15.91
CA SER A 161 14.63 -3.29 14.93
C SER A 161 14.37 -4.72 15.40
N GLU A 162 13.94 -4.91 16.64
CA GLU A 162 13.60 -6.23 17.17
C GLU A 162 12.24 -6.72 16.63
N GLU A 163 11.83 -7.93 16.97
CA GLU A 163 10.52 -8.49 16.62
C GLU A 163 9.38 -7.60 17.16
N GLY A 164 8.45 -7.21 16.31
CA GLY A 164 7.34 -6.31 16.66
C GLY A 164 7.76 -4.85 16.85
N GLU A 165 9.01 -4.50 16.60
CA GLU A 165 9.48 -3.11 16.50
C GLU A 165 9.56 -2.70 15.03
N PHE A 166 9.40 -1.40 14.74
CA PHE A 166 9.32 -0.90 13.38
C PHE A 166 10.24 0.30 13.14
N SER A 167 10.76 0.36 11.92
CA SER A 167 11.37 1.55 11.35
C SER A 167 10.66 1.93 10.06
N LEU A 168 9.67 2.81 10.21
CA LEU A 168 8.79 3.27 9.14
C LEU A 168 7.95 2.11 8.56
N PRO A 169 6.96 1.58 9.32
CA PRO A 169 5.96 0.66 8.78
C PRO A 169 5.18 1.38 7.68
N HIS A 170 5.21 0.82 6.44
CA HIS A 170 4.80 1.60 5.28
C HIS A 170 3.54 1.08 4.62
N ASN A 171 3.46 -0.21 4.35
CA ASN A 171 2.34 -0.78 3.62
C ASN A 171 1.94 -2.11 4.28
N ILE A 172 0.64 -2.39 4.30
CA ILE A 172 0.06 -3.50 5.03
C ILE A 172 -0.90 -4.29 4.15
N SER A 173 -0.90 -5.62 4.27
CA SER A 173 -1.82 -6.51 3.56
C SER A 173 -2.21 -7.69 4.44
N ILE A 174 -3.43 -8.19 4.26
CA ILE A 174 -3.89 -9.42 4.89
C ILE A 174 -3.71 -10.58 3.92
N PHE A 175 -3.24 -11.72 4.40
CA PHE A 175 -3.12 -12.95 3.65
C PHE A 175 -3.45 -14.16 4.54
N ASP A 176 -3.68 -15.31 3.92
CA ASP A 176 -3.98 -16.58 4.62
C ASP A 176 -5.04 -16.38 5.73
N LYS A 177 -6.11 -15.59 5.39
CA LYS A 177 -7.30 -15.30 6.21
C LYS A 177 -7.07 -14.55 7.54
N ASP A 178 -6.00 -14.81 8.27
CA ASP A 178 -5.77 -14.32 9.63
C ASP A 178 -4.37 -13.73 9.86
N LYS A 179 -3.59 -13.55 8.80
CA LYS A 179 -2.24 -13.03 8.89
C LYS A 179 -2.11 -11.66 8.25
N ILE A 180 -1.35 -10.82 8.90
CA ILE A 180 -0.97 -9.48 8.44
C ILE A 180 0.49 -9.51 8.01
N ALA A 181 0.76 -9.04 6.80
CA ALA A 181 2.10 -8.75 6.32
C ALA A 181 2.32 -7.24 6.31
N LEU A 182 3.34 -6.77 6.99
CA LEU A 182 3.70 -5.36 7.13
C LEU A 182 5.08 -5.09 6.53
N CYS A 183 5.17 -4.15 5.61
CA CYS A 183 6.44 -3.62 5.11
C CYS A 183 7.10 -2.74 6.18
N ASP A 184 8.05 -3.30 6.91
CA ASP A 184 8.92 -2.59 7.84
C ASP A 184 10.13 -2.03 7.07
N ARG A 185 9.85 -0.93 6.33
CA ARG A 185 10.62 -0.46 5.17
C ARG A 185 12.09 -0.22 5.47
N GLU A 186 12.41 0.55 6.50
CA GLU A 186 13.79 0.91 6.82
C GLU A 186 14.54 -0.17 7.62
N ASN A 187 13.83 -1.21 8.07
CA ASN A 187 14.43 -2.43 8.61
C ASN A 187 14.63 -3.53 7.53
N PHE A 188 14.33 -3.24 6.26
CA PHE A 188 14.56 -4.13 5.11
C PHE A 188 13.87 -5.49 5.26
N ARG A 189 12.64 -5.49 5.79
CA ARG A 189 11.89 -6.72 6.03
C ARG A 189 10.38 -6.49 5.88
N VAL A 190 9.68 -7.59 5.67
CA VAL A 190 8.25 -7.73 5.94
C VAL A 190 8.10 -8.51 7.23
N GLN A 191 7.36 -8.00 8.19
CA GLN A 191 7.00 -8.73 9.40
C GLN A 191 5.58 -9.28 9.31
N ILE A 192 5.36 -10.47 9.87
CA ILE A 192 4.09 -11.18 9.86
C ILE A 192 3.52 -11.21 11.27
N PHE A 193 2.23 -10.87 11.38
CA PHE A 193 1.49 -10.85 12.64
C PHE A 193 0.17 -11.60 12.50
N ASP A 194 -0.39 -12.04 13.61
CA ASP A 194 -1.81 -12.38 13.70
C ASP A 194 -2.67 -11.11 13.89
N PHE A 195 -3.99 -11.28 13.94
CA PHE A 195 -4.94 -10.17 14.11
C PHE A 195 -4.97 -9.58 15.53
N ASP A 196 -4.29 -10.19 16.48
CA ASP A 196 -4.10 -9.71 17.85
C ASP A 196 -2.77 -8.97 18.03
N GLY A 197 -1.96 -8.88 16.94
CA GLY A 197 -0.67 -8.19 16.92
C GLY A 197 0.49 -9.02 17.44
N ASN A 198 0.32 -10.35 17.62
CA ASN A 198 1.42 -11.22 17.97
C ASN A 198 2.32 -11.46 16.77
N TYR A 199 3.63 -11.30 16.94
CA TYR A 199 4.64 -11.59 15.93
C TYR A 199 4.67 -13.09 15.61
N LEU A 200 4.70 -13.43 14.31
CA LEU A 200 4.73 -14.79 13.81
C LEU A 200 6.01 -15.13 13.05
N ASP A 201 6.45 -14.24 12.15
CA ASP A 201 7.57 -14.48 11.23
C ASP A 201 8.08 -13.17 10.62
N GLN A 202 9.19 -13.24 9.87
CA GLN A 202 9.67 -12.13 9.04
C GLN A 202 10.38 -12.62 7.77
N TRP A 203 10.28 -11.80 6.71
CA TRP A 203 10.94 -12.05 5.43
C TRP A 203 11.83 -10.88 5.06
N HIS A 204 13.04 -11.13 4.56
CA HIS A 204 13.98 -10.09 4.17
C HIS A 204 13.75 -9.61 2.73
N PHE A 205 13.69 -8.29 2.54
CA PHE A 205 13.56 -7.62 1.24
C PHE A 205 14.42 -6.36 1.19
N HIS A 206 14.66 -5.83 -0.03
CA HIS A 206 15.41 -4.59 -0.22
C HIS A 206 14.51 -3.35 -0.14
N ARG A 207 14.24 -2.85 1.09
CA ARG A 207 13.32 -1.74 1.39
C ARG A 207 11.92 -1.98 0.81
N PRO A 208 11.18 -2.95 1.35
CA PRO A 208 9.83 -3.22 0.87
C PRO A 208 8.94 -2.00 1.15
N ILE A 209 8.32 -1.47 0.10
CA ILE A 209 7.54 -0.24 0.18
C ILE A 209 6.05 -0.48 -0.02
N ALA A 210 5.69 -1.47 -0.83
CA ALA A 210 4.30 -1.87 -1.02
C ALA A 210 4.18 -3.40 -1.00
N ILE A 211 3.01 -3.86 -0.54
CA ILE A 211 2.65 -5.27 -0.49
C ILE A 211 1.19 -5.45 -0.87
N TYR A 212 0.93 -6.46 -1.68
CA TYR A 212 -0.41 -6.88 -2.06
C TYR A 212 -0.49 -8.40 -2.03
N SER A 213 -1.53 -8.93 -1.43
CA SER A 213 -1.82 -10.36 -1.41
C SER A 213 -3.00 -10.66 -2.33
N ASP A 214 -2.76 -11.45 -3.35
CA ASP A 214 -3.83 -11.94 -4.20
C ASP A 214 -4.49 -13.17 -3.55
N GLN A 215 -5.76 -13.03 -3.24
CA GLN A 215 -6.53 -14.08 -2.59
C GLN A 215 -6.80 -15.30 -3.47
N TYR A 216 -6.77 -15.13 -4.79
CA TYR A 216 -7.09 -16.20 -5.74
C TYR A 216 -5.87 -17.06 -6.04
N SER A 217 -4.77 -16.43 -6.42
CA SER A 217 -3.51 -17.13 -6.69
C SER A 217 -2.73 -17.49 -5.44
N LYS A 218 -3.02 -16.81 -4.30
CA LYS A 218 -2.25 -16.84 -3.05
C LYS A 218 -0.80 -16.36 -3.22
N GLU A 219 -0.54 -15.64 -4.28
CA GLU A 219 0.72 -14.96 -4.50
C GLU A 219 0.75 -13.65 -3.73
N ILE A 220 1.91 -13.33 -3.18
CA ILE A 220 2.14 -12.08 -2.47
C ILE A 220 3.16 -11.27 -3.26
N TYR A 221 2.76 -10.07 -3.64
CA TYR A 221 3.56 -9.14 -4.43
C TYR A 221 4.20 -8.12 -3.51
N VAL A 222 5.53 -8.01 -3.52
CA VAL A 222 6.28 -7.06 -2.70
C VAL A 222 7.08 -6.14 -3.60
N ALA A 223 6.71 -4.86 -3.61
CA ALA A 223 7.46 -3.83 -4.32
C ALA A 223 8.64 -3.36 -3.46
N GLU A 224 9.84 -3.42 -4.02
CA GLU A 224 11.08 -3.02 -3.37
C GLU A 224 11.53 -1.65 -3.90
N ALA A 225 11.67 -0.67 -3.01
CA ALA A 225 12.08 0.70 -3.36
C ALA A 225 13.55 0.82 -3.80
N GLY A 226 14.32 -0.23 -3.57
CA GLY A 226 15.74 -0.23 -3.90
C GLY A 226 16.63 0.40 -2.83
N ALA A 227 17.92 0.43 -3.14
CA ALA A 227 18.93 0.93 -2.23
C ALA A 227 18.81 2.44 -1.96
N PRO A 228 19.20 2.90 -0.77
CA PRO A 228 19.43 4.33 -0.53
C PRO A 228 20.44 4.93 -1.54
N GLU A 229 20.42 6.25 -1.71
CA GLU A 229 21.28 6.96 -2.67
C GLU A 229 22.77 6.59 -2.58
N VAL A 230 23.26 6.36 -1.37
CA VAL A 230 24.66 5.95 -1.13
C VAL A 230 25.03 4.60 -1.78
N GLN A 231 24.03 3.78 -2.08
CA GLN A 231 24.19 2.49 -2.75
C GLN A 231 23.56 2.50 -4.15
N ALA A 232 23.19 3.66 -4.67
CA ALA A 232 22.63 3.79 -6.01
C ALA A 232 23.61 3.22 -7.06
N GLY A 233 23.08 2.42 -7.97
CA GLY A 233 23.88 1.76 -9.00
C GLY A 233 24.48 0.40 -8.61
N VAL A 234 24.34 -0.03 -7.36
CA VAL A 234 24.65 -1.41 -6.99
C VAL A 234 23.52 -2.31 -7.54
N PRO A 235 23.83 -3.32 -8.37
CA PRO A 235 22.79 -4.16 -8.97
C PRO A 235 22.13 -5.07 -7.94
N ASN A 236 20.88 -5.45 -8.22
CA ASN A 236 20.10 -6.41 -7.43
C ASN A 236 19.79 -6.00 -5.99
N LEU A 237 19.74 -4.69 -5.70
CA LEU A 237 19.31 -4.15 -4.40
C LEU A 237 17.89 -3.56 -4.46
N GLY A 238 16.95 -4.26 -5.06
CA GLY A 238 15.56 -3.83 -5.17
C GLY A 238 15.23 -3.20 -6.54
N LEU A 239 14.31 -2.23 -6.59
CA LEU A 239 13.71 -1.67 -7.82
C LEU A 239 13.07 -2.77 -8.67
N ARG A 240 12.37 -3.66 -8.01
CA ARG A 240 11.63 -4.77 -8.61
C ARG A 240 10.34 -5.03 -7.83
N VAL A 241 9.45 -5.80 -8.39
CA VAL A 241 8.38 -6.45 -7.65
C VAL A 241 8.75 -7.92 -7.50
N ALA A 242 8.91 -8.34 -6.26
CA ALA A 242 9.12 -9.73 -5.89
C ALA A 242 7.76 -10.42 -5.73
N ILE A 243 7.63 -11.64 -6.20
CA ILE A 243 6.44 -12.46 -6.03
C ILE A 243 6.83 -13.66 -5.18
N VAL A 244 6.15 -13.83 -4.05
CA VAL A 244 6.44 -14.87 -3.07
C VAL A 244 5.17 -15.66 -2.73
N ASN A 245 5.36 -16.85 -2.18
CA ASN A 245 4.27 -17.62 -1.59
C ASN A 245 4.00 -17.19 -0.14
N GLU A 246 3.00 -17.80 0.50
CA GLU A 246 2.59 -17.54 1.89
C GLU A 246 3.68 -17.83 2.94
N LYS A 247 4.83 -18.37 2.54
CA LYS A 247 6.01 -18.59 3.40
C LYS A 247 7.14 -17.57 3.13
N GLY A 248 6.91 -16.58 2.25
CA GLY A 248 7.93 -15.63 1.84
C GLY A 248 8.98 -16.20 0.87
N GLU A 249 8.76 -17.41 0.34
CA GLU A 249 9.67 -18.03 -0.63
C GLU A 249 9.45 -17.43 -2.02
N MET A 250 10.54 -16.99 -2.66
CA MET A 250 10.51 -16.35 -3.97
C MET A 250 9.98 -17.31 -5.06
N ILE A 251 8.90 -16.94 -5.73
CA ILE A 251 8.34 -17.62 -6.88
C ILE A 251 8.93 -17.02 -8.16
N SER A 252 8.83 -15.70 -8.30
CA SER A 252 9.31 -14.95 -9.46
C SER A 252 9.53 -13.49 -9.11
N SER A 253 10.00 -12.69 -10.06
CA SER A 253 10.08 -11.23 -9.91
C SER A 253 10.05 -10.57 -11.28
N PHE A 254 9.61 -9.31 -11.34
CA PHE A 254 9.77 -8.46 -12.50
C PHE A 254 10.39 -7.11 -12.13
N GLY A 255 10.94 -6.41 -13.12
CA GLY A 255 11.81 -5.26 -12.93
C GLY A 255 13.29 -5.65 -13.02
N LYS A 256 14.09 -4.81 -13.66
CA LYS A 256 15.52 -5.09 -13.89
C LYS A 256 16.41 -4.87 -12.68
N GLY A 257 15.88 -4.40 -11.55
CA GLY A 257 16.68 -4.03 -10.39
C GLY A 257 17.60 -2.82 -10.63
N THR A 258 17.30 -2.03 -11.66
CA THR A 258 18.00 -0.81 -12.01
C THR A 258 17.05 0.34 -12.22
N LEU A 259 17.43 1.52 -11.75
CA LEU A 259 16.67 2.76 -11.92
C LEU A 259 16.53 3.11 -13.40
N GLY A 260 15.35 3.50 -13.84
CA GLY A 260 15.14 3.99 -15.20
C GLY A 260 13.69 4.01 -15.65
N GLU A 261 13.48 4.50 -16.87
CA GLU A 261 12.16 4.70 -17.50
C GLU A 261 11.88 3.70 -18.64
N GLN A 262 12.75 2.71 -18.85
CA GLN A 262 12.48 1.66 -19.84
C GLN A 262 11.31 0.78 -19.35
N PRO A 263 10.61 0.09 -20.22
CA PRO A 263 9.39 -0.67 -19.89
C PRO A 263 9.53 -1.68 -18.74
N ASP A 264 10.73 -2.13 -18.45
CA ASP A 264 11.00 -3.09 -17.40
C ASP A 264 11.90 -2.50 -16.28
N GLN A 265 12.01 -1.18 -16.18
CA GLN A 265 12.69 -0.47 -15.11
C GLN A 265 11.67 0.26 -14.21
N LEU A 266 12.04 0.42 -12.95
CA LEU A 266 11.24 1.13 -11.95
C LEU A 266 12.06 2.29 -11.39
N ILE A 267 11.38 3.43 -11.12
CA ILE A 267 12.02 4.60 -10.48
C ILE A 267 11.76 4.59 -8.97
N GLY A 268 10.60 4.17 -8.56
CA GLY A 268 10.19 4.11 -7.16
C GLY A 268 8.80 3.52 -7.08
N PRO A 269 8.67 2.19 -7.18
CA PRO A 269 7.37 1.55 -7.04
C PRO A 269 6.83 1.86 -5.65
N HIS A 270 5.60 2.38 -5.53
CA HIS A 270 5.08 2.86 -4.27
C HIS A 270 3.73 2.23 -3.89
N GLY A 271 2.89 1.93 -4.85
CA GLY A 271 1.64 1.22 -4.66
C GLY A 271 1.52 0.06 -5.65
N ILE A 272 0.78 -0.96 -5.27
CA ILE A 272 0.55 -2.16 -6.09
C ILE A 272 -0.87 -2.68 -5.88
N ALA A 273 -1.50 -3.10 -6.95
CA ALA A 273 -2.76 -3.84 -6.97
C ALA A 273 -2.72 -4.86 -8.11
N VAL A 274 -3.54 -5.87 -8.01
CA VAL A 274 -3.76 -6.89 -9.05
C VAL A 274 -5.25 -6.94 -9.33
N ASP A 275 -5.65 -6.93 -10.59
CA ASP A 275 -7.03 -7.10 -11.07
C ASP A 275 -7.43 -8.58 -11.14
N ASN A 276 -8.70 -8.85 -11.44
CA ASN A 276 -9.25 -10.20 -11.50
C ASN A 276 -8.87 -10.95 -12.80
#